data_8e92f2152dcb0659fe59697e6b452b4c
#
_entry.id   8e92f2152dcb0659fe59697e6b452b4c
#
_cell.length_a   1.000
_cell.length_b   1.000
_cell.length_c   1.000
_cell.angle_alpha   90.00
_cell.angle_beta   90.00
_cell.angle_gamma   90.00
#
_symmetry.space_group_name_H-M   'P 1'
#
loop_
_entity.id
_entity.type
_entity.pdbx_description
1 polymer ?
#
loop_
_entity_poly.entity_id
_entity_poly.type
_entity_poly.pdbx_seq_one_letter_code
_entity_poly.pdbx_strand_id
1 'polypeptide(L)'
;VSFIIGDVNSGIAQAIAQVTAEKKVLHIVSGGHTDGITGADCKWNVYRVCNTTRMEANSVSKLLFTKYGKRWHFITPDYAFGHTLQEACAENLKKLGGTVTGNELTPLGTSDFSAYLIKARAANPDVLLLLPQGSDMVNCLKQIVQFGIHKQIHVAGTQQELESLEALPPEARIGIWMFEWYWRQAGTPHVAEFVAEVRKRSNGKVPTARTWFGYTSVYSYALAANHEKTIDSFKLARALGDMELPPEVKLQPNKCYYRAGDHQLMTSAFVGEAQSKGADDAEDLFKVDTIVPGDTTSPPVSETGCTLQWPA
;
A
#
# COMPACT_ATOMS: atom_id res chain seq x y z
N VAL A 1 0.15 7.56 -27.49
CA VAL A 1 0.40 6.87 -26.20
C VAL A 1 -0.61 5.74 -26.09
N SER A 2 -0.14 4.49 -25.89
CA SER A 2 -1.00 3.30 -25.85
C SER A 2 -1.49 2.98 -24.45
N PHE A 3 -0.73 3.35 -23.43
CA PHE A 3 -1.09 3.18 -22.02
C PHE A 3 -0.26 4.11 -21.12
N ILE A 4 -0.74 4.31 -19.91
CA ILE A 4 -0.06 5.07 -18.86
C ILE A 4 0.08 4.18 -17.64
N ILE A 5 1.27 4.17 -17.06
CA ILE A 5 1.53 3.61 -15.73
C ILE A 5 2.03 4.75 -14.87
N GLY A 6 1.57 4.84 -13.67
CA GLY A 6 2.17 5.82 -12.80
C GLY A 6 1.27 6.32 -11.71
N ASP A 7 1.74 7.47 -11.21
CA ASP A 7 1.33 8.18 -10.02
C ASP A 7 1.78 7.53 -8.69
N VAL A 8 1.83 8.37 -7.67
CA VAL A 8 1.99 7.97 -6.27
C VAL A 8 0.93 8.68 -5.41
N ASN A 9 0.59 9.93 -5.76
CA ASN A 9 -0.41 10.70 -5.04
C ASN A 9 -1.82 10.38 -5.54
N SER A 10 -2.73 10.06 -4.62
CA SER A 10 -4.11 9.66 -4.95
C SER A 10 -4.89 10.72 -5.73
N GLY A 11 -4.72 12.00 -5.43
CA GLY A 11 -5.37 13.09 -6.17
C GLY A 11 -4.84 13.22 -7.61
N ILE A 12 -3.53 12.99 -7.80
CA ILE A 12 -2.92 12.95 -9.14
C ILE A 12 -3.44 11.74 -9.90
N ALA A 13 -3.54 10.56 -9.28
CA ALA A 13 -4.11 9.36 -9.88
C ALA A 13 -5.53 9.59 -10.41
N GLN A 14 -6.38 10.22 -9.59
CA GLN A 14 -7.76 10.55 -9.99
C GLN A 14 -7.81 11.55 -11.16
N ALA A 15 -6.93 12.56 -11.17
CA ALA A 15 -6.84 13.52 -12.28
C ALA A 15 -6.37 12.85 -13.58
N ILE A 16 -5.34 11.98 -13.52
CA ILE A 16 -4.87 11.19 -14.67
C ILE A 16 -5.98 10.25 -15.15
N ALA A 17 -6.69 9.58 -14.25
CA ALA A 17 -7.79 8.68 -14.57
C ALA A 17 -8.90 9.40 -15.37
N GLN A 18 -9.21 10.64 -15.02
CA GLN A 18 -10.18 11.46 -15.77
C GLN A 18 -9.72 11.71 -17.20
N VAL A 19 -8.48 12.20 -17.37
CA VAL A 19 -7.93 12.51 -18.69
C VAL A 19 -7.79 11.25 -19.55
N THR A 20 -7.32 10.14 -18.98
CA THR A 20 -7.14 8.89 -19.72
C THR A 20 -8.46 8.28 -20.16
N ALA A 21 -9.53 8.41 -19.37
CA ALA A 21 -10.86 7.98 -19.76
C ALA A 21 -11.39 8.78 -20.97
N GLU A 22 -11.23 10.12 -20.96
CA GLU A 22 -11.60 10.99 -22.08
C GLU A 22 -10.79 10.67 -23.36
N LYS A 23 -9.49 10.38 -23.20
CA LYS A 23 -8.60 10.04 -24.31
C LYS A 23 -8.64 8.58 -24.73
N LYS A 24 -9.44 7.74 -24.06
CA LYS A 24 -9.55 6.30 -24.29
C LYS A 24 -8.20 5.58 -24.22
N VAL A 25 -7.38 5.89 -23.22
CA VAL A 25 -6.06 5.31 -22.97
C VAL A 25 -6.12 4.44 -21.72
N LEU A 26 -5.59 3.23 -21.77
CA LEU A 26 -5.49 2.35 -20.61
C LEU A 26 -4.56 2.98 -19.55
N HIS A 27 -4.99 3.00 -18.31
CA HIS A 27 -4.23 3.53 -17.17
C HIS A 27 -4.11 2.46 -16.08
N ILE A 28 -2.88 2.15 -15.70
CA ILE A 28 -2.57 1.27 -14.57
C ILE A 28 -1.99 2.11 -13.44
N VAL A 29 -2.78 2.31 -12.40
CA VAL A 29 -2.41 3.06 -11.19
C VAL A 29 -1.44 2.24 -10.35
N SER A 30 -0.29 2.79 -10.02
CA SER A 30 0.79 2.08 -9.31
C SER A 30 1.09 2.61 -7.91
N GLY A 31 0.36 3.64 -7.44
CA GLY A 31 0.62 4.21 -6.13
C GLY A 31 -0.47 5.11 -5.57
N GLY A 32 -1.56 5.30 -6.29
CA GLY A 32 -2.77 5.97 -5.77
C GLY A 32 -3.62 4.99 -4.97
N HIS A 33 -3.63 5.09 -3.64
CA HIS A 33 -4.24 4.10 -2.75
C HIS A 33 -5.68 4.42 -2.33
N THR A 34 -6.16 5.69 -2.45
CA THR A 34 -7.53 6.03 -2.02
C THR A 34 -8.58 5.08 -2.61
N ASP A 35 -9.54 4.67 -1.81
CA ASP A 35 -10.58 3.71 -2.20
C ASP A 35 -11.35 4.14 -3.46
N GLY A 36 -11.57 5.45 -3.65
CA GLY A 36 -12.35 6.00 -4.76
C GLY A 36 -11.89 5.57 -6.15
N ILE A 37 -10.58 5.37 -6.39
CA ILE A 37 -10.01 5.10 -7.72
C ILE A 37 -10.59 3.84 -8.37
N THR A 38 -10.74 2.75 -7.61
CA THR A 38 -11.40 1.49 -8.01
C THR A 38 -12.72 1.28 -7.26
N GLY A 39 -13.22 2.34 -6.62
CA GLY A 39 -14.50 2.44 -5.93
C GLY A 39 -15.45 3.39 -6.68
N ALA A 40 -15.97 4.39 -5.98
CA ALA A 40 -17.00 5.31 -6.52
C ALA A 40 -16.57 6.06 -7.80
N ASP A 41 -15.27 6.28 -8.00
CA ASP A 41 -14.72 6.97 -9.18
C ASP A 41 -14.17 6.01 -10.25
N CYS A 42 -14.45 4.71 -10.14
CA CYS A 42 -13.91 3.70 -11.05
C CYS A 42 -14.26 3.99 -12.53
N LYS A 43 -13.35 3.65 -13.42
CA LYS A 43 -13.48 3.86 -14.86
C LYS A 43 -13.09 2.60 -15.62
N TRP A 44 -13.71 2.36 -16.77
CA TRP A 44 -13.52 1.20 -17.62
C TRP A 44 -12.05 0.96 -18.04
N ASN A 45 -11.26 2.03 -18.13
CA ASN A 45 -9.86 2.01 -18.60
C ASN A 45 -8.83 2.10 -17.45
N VAL A 46 -9.27 2.12 -16.20
CA VAL A 46 -8.39 2.29 -15.03
C VAL A 46 -8.30 0.98 -14.27
N TYR A 47 -7.08 0.49 -14.12
CA TYR A 47 -6.70 -0.67 -13.33
C TYR A 47 -5.74 -0.23 -12.22
N ARG A 48 -5.69 -0.93 -11.09
CA ARG A 48 -4.78 -0.58 -10.00
C ARG A 48 -4.03 -1.79 -9.49
N VAL A 49 -2.69 -1.66 -9.35
CA VAL A 49 -1.83 -2.74 -8.82
C VAL A 49 -1.59 -2.63 -7.32
N CYS A 50 -1.54 -1.42 -6.76
CA CYS A 50 -1.38 -1.21 -5.31
C CYS A 50 -2.69 -1.48 -4.54
N ASN A 51 -2.58 -1.72 -3.24
CA ASN A 51 -3.73 -1.92 -2.37
C ASN A 51 -4.61 -0.67 -2.25
N THR A 52 -5.87 -0.86 -1.89
CA THR A 52 -6.74 0.23 -1.47
C THR A 52 -6.45 0.58 -0.01
N THR A 53 -6.83 1.80 0.42
CA THR A 53 -6.72 2.18 1.83
C THR A 53 -7.52 1.24 2.74
N ARG A 54 -8.63 0.70 2.27
CA ARG A 54 -9.42 -0.31 3.00
C ARG A 54 -8.70 -1.66 3.09
N MET A 55 -8.03 -2.11 2.03
CA MET A 55 -7.22 -3.33 2.06
C MET A 55 -6.05 -3.20 3.06
N GLU A 56 -5.39 -2.05 3.09
CA GLU A 56 -4.33 -1.76 4.06
C GLU A 56 -4.86 -1.82 5.50
N ALA A 57 -5.94 -1.10 5.79
CA ALA A 57 -6.57 -1.08 7.12
C ALA A 57 -7.00 -2.49 7.55
N ASN A 58 -7.63 -3.27 6.65
CA ASN A 58 -8.10 -4.62 6.94
C ASN A 58 -6.95 -5.59 7.24
N SER A 59 -5.77 -5.39 6.63
CA SER A 59 -4.63 -6.29 6.80
C SER A 59 -4.02 -6.24 8.20
N VAL A 60 -4.08 -5.09 8.89
CA VAL A 60 -3.39 -4.89 10.18
C VAL A 60 -4.32 -4.69 11.37
N SER A 61 -5.54 -4.17 11.18
CA SER A 61 -6.37 -3.69 12.30
C SER A 61 -6.64 -4.74 13.37
N LYS A 62 -7.00 -5.97 12.98
CA LYS A 62 -7.27 -7.06 13.93
C LYS A 62 -6.02 -7.47 14.72
N LEU A 63 -4.87 -7.51 14.05
CA LEU A 63 -3.59 -7.84 14.69
C LEU A 63 -3.22 -6.78 15.73
N LEU A 64 -3.26 -5.50 15.34
CA LEU A 64 -2.90 -4.38 16.22
C LEU A 64 -3.83 -4.30 17.43
N PHE A 65 -5.14 -4.46 17.22
CA PHE A 65 -6.13 -4.48 18.30
C PHE A 65 -5.86 -5.61 19.31
N THR A 66 -5.60 -6.81 18.82
CA THR A 66 -5.39 -7.99 19.68
C THR A 66 -4.06 -7.94 20.41
N LYS A 67 -2.99 -7.45 19.75
CA LYS A 67 -1.63 -7.45 20.30
C LYS A 67 -1.36 -6.27 21.22
N TYR A 68 -1.89 -5.08 20.90
CA TYR A 68 -1.47 -3.83 21.54
C TYR A 68 -2.60 -3.09 22.29
N GLY A 69 -3.86 -3.36 21.99
CA GLY A 69 -4.97 -2.76 22.70
C GLY A 69 -5.93 -1.95 21.83
N LYS A 70 -6.89 -1.32 22.49
CA LYS A 70 -8.13 -0.84 21.88
C LYS A 70 -8.26 0.69 21.78
N ARG A 71 -7.28 1.45 22.29
CA ARG A 71 -7.30 2.92 22.29
C ARG A 71 -6.25 3.41 21.30
N TRP A 72 -6.68 3.89 20.14
CA TRP A 72 -5.79 4.33 19.08
C TRP A 72 -5.80 5.84 18.88
N HIS A 73 -4.62 6.40 18.64
CA HIS A 73 -4.44 7.78 18.22
C HIS A 73 -3.79 7.82 16.84
N PHE A 74 -4.29 8.68 15.96
CA PHE A 74 -3.83 8.75 14.58
C PHE A 74 -2.94 9.96 14.33
N ILE A 75 -1.89 9.79 13.51
CA ILE A 75 -1.20 10.85 12.80
C ILE A 75 -1.52 10.65 11.33
N THR A 76 -2.26 11.58 10.73
CA THR A 76 -2.89 11.42 9.42
C THR A 76 -2.43 12.51 8.45
N PRO A 77 -1.89 12.18 7.28
CA PRO A 77 -1.55 13.18 6.27
C PRO A 77 -2.83 13.79 5.68
N ASP A 78 -2.86 15.11 5.60
CA ASP A 78 -4.04 15.90 5.22
C ASP A 78 -4.26 15.94 3.70
N TYR A 79 -4.58 14.78 3.11
CA TYR A 79 -5.00 14.64 1.71
C TYR A 79 -5.81 13.34 1.51
N ALA A 80 -6.35 13.13 0.30
CA ALA A 80 -7.31 12.06 -0.01
C ALA A 80 -6.91 10.67 0.51
N PHE A 81 -5.64 10.28 0.39
CA PHE A 81 -5.12 9.02 0.92
C PHE A 81 -5.27 8.94 2.45
N GLY A 82 -4.78 9.97 3.17
CA GLY A 82 -4.80 9.97 4.63
C GLY A 82 -6.20 9.92 5.20
N HIS A 83 -7.13 10.67 4.61
CA HIS A 83 -8.53 10.69 5.05
C HIS A 83 -9.19 9.32 4.89
N THR A 84 -9.13 8.72 3.69
CA THR A 84 -9.76 7.41 3.45
C THR A 84 -9.11 6.29 4.27
N LEU A 85 -7.80 6.35 4.49
CA LEU A 85 -7.09 5.38 5.30
C LEU A 85 -7.45 5.49 6.79
N GLN A 86 -7.48 6.71 7.32
CA GLN A 86 -7.87 6.97 8.71
C GLN A 86 -9.31 6.52 8.97
N GLU A 87 -10.23 6.84 8.06
CA GLU A 87 -11.63 6.41 8.14
C GLU A 87 -11.74 4.89 8.15
N ALA A 88 -11.06 4.18 7.26
CA ALA A 88 -11.07 2.72 7.21
C ALA A 88 -10.50 2.09 8.50
N CYS A 89 -9.40 2.62 9.03
CA CYS A 89 -8.83 2.15 10.29
C CYS A 89 -9.74 2.42 11.49
N ALA A 90 -10.35 3.60 11.57
CA ALA A 90 -11.27 3.98 12.64
C ALA A 90 -12.55 3.13 12.61
N GLU A 91 -13.08 2.85 11.43
CA GLU A 91 -14.22 1.95 11.24
C GLU A 91 -13.91 0.54 11.72
N ASN A 92 -12.76 -0.01 11.32
CA ASN A 92 -12.32 -1.32 11.78
C ASN A 92 -12.11 -1.38 13.30
N LEU A 93 -11.47 -0.35 13.86
CA LEU A 93 -11.28 -0.22 15.30
C LEU A 93 -12.62 -0.23 16.03
N LYS A 94 -13.60 0.53 15.54
CA LYS A 94 -14.97 0.58 16.10
C LYS A 94 -15.67 -0.77 16.03
N LYS A 95 -15.58 -1.48 14.89
CA LYS A 95 -16.14 -2.84 14.71
C LYS A 95 -15.53 -3.85 15.68
N LEU A 96 -14.26 -3.68 16.04
CA LEU A 96 -13.55 -4.50 17.02
C LEU A 96 -13.86 -4.10 18.48
N GLY A 97 -14.60 -3.02 18.72
CA GLY A 97 -14.93 -2.51 20.06
C GLY A 97 -13.87 -1.58 20.65
N GLY A 98 -13.02 -1.00 19.82
CA GLY A 98 -12.01 -0.03 20.24
C GLY A 98 -12.48 1.43 20.15
N THR A 99 -11.61 2.35 20.50
CA THR A 99 -11.90 3.78 20.62
C THR A 99 -10.77 4.62 20.00
N VAL A 100 -11.13 5.58 19.18
CA VAL A 100 -10.21 6.62 18.70
C VAL A 100 -10.02 7.67 19.80
N THR A 101 -8.79 7.89 20.23
CA THR A 101 -8.44 8.89 21.26
C THR A 101 -8.13 10.26 20.68
N GLY A 102 -7.85 10.32 19.39
CA GLY A 102 -7.61 11.56 18.63
C GLY A 102 -7.06 11.28 17.24
N ASN A 103 -7.07 12.31 16.41
CA ASN A 103 -6.56 12.28 15.03
C ASN A 103 -5.91 13.63 14.73
N GLU A 104 -4.61 13.63 14.47
CA GLU A 104 -3.84 14.82 14.15
C GLU A 104 -3.61 14.87 12.63
N LEU A 105 -4.24 15.85 11.97
CA LEU A 105 -4.03 16.10 10.55
C LEU A 105 -2.71 16.84 10.32
N THR A 106 -1.85 16.31 9.48
CA THR A 106 -0.54 16.88 9.17
C THR A 106 -0.44 17.25 7.69
N PRO A 107 -0.11 18.50 7.35
CA PRO A 107 0.12 18.89 5.96
C PRO A 107 1.17 18.02 5.28
N LEU A 108 1.01 17.78 3.99
CA LEU A 108 2.02 17.07 3.18
C LEU A 108 3.34 17.87 3.19
N GLY A 109 4.46 17.19 3.46
CA GLY A 109 5.78 17.81 3.62
C GLY A 109 6.07 18.29 5.04
N THR A 110 5.33 17.82 6.04
CA THR A 110 5.60 18.13 7.45
C THR A 110 6.96 17.60 7.87
N SER A 111 7.82 18.50 8.35
CA SER A 111 9.14 18.14 8.90
C SER A 111 9.20 18.14 10.43
N ASP A 112 8.33 18.91 11.09
CA ASP A 112 8.24 18.98 12.55
C ASP A 112 6.89 18.42 13.03
N PHE A 113 6.96 17.28 13.71
CA PHE A 113 5.82 16.57 14.28
C PHE A 113 5.64 16.81 15.77
N SER A 114 6.48 17.63 16.41
CA SER A 114 6.54 17.78 17.87
C SER A 114 5.19 18.14 18.51
N ALA A 115 4.47 19.10 17.95
CA ALA A 115 3.17 19.53 18.47
C ALA A 115 2.12 18.40 18.40
N TYR A 116 2.08 17.64 17.28
CA TYR A 116 1.18 16.51 17.07
C TYR A 116 1.51 15.36 18.04
N LEU A 117 2.80 15.05 18.20
CA LEU A 117 3.27 13.98 19.08
C LEU A 117 3.03 14.29 20.56
N ILE A 118 3.12 15.55 20.97
CA ILE A 118 2.78 15.99 22.35
C ILE A 118 1.29 15.72 22.62
N LYS A 119 0.40 16.07 21.70
CA LYS A 119 -1.05 15.81 21.83
C LYS A 119 -1.33 14.31 21.88
N ALA A 120 -0.74 13.54 20.96
CA ALA A 120 -0.88 12.10 20.94
C ALA A 120 -0.46 11.46 22.26
N ARG A 121 0.69 11.86 22.82
CA ARG A 121 1.16 11.37 24.11
C ARG A 121 0.23 11.75 25.26
N ALA A 122 -0.31 12.98 25.26
CA ALA A 122 -1.24 13.44 26.29
C ALA A 122 -2.57 12.65 26.29
N ALA A 123 -3.01 12.17 25.12
CA ALA A 123 -4.19 11.30 25.00
C ALA A 123 -3.98 9.89 25.55
N ASN A 124 -2.73 9.50 25.84
CA ASN A 124 -2.34 8.22 26.43
C ASN A 124 -3.00 6.99 25.70
N PRO A 125 -2.83 6.83 24.39
CA PRO A 125 -3.38 5.70 23.65
C PRO A 125 -2.58 4.42 23.91
N ASP A 126 -3.18 3.27 23.56
CA ASP A 126 -2.44 2.00 23.52
C ASP A 126 -1.57 1.94 22.24
N VAL A 127 -2.08 2.49 21.14
CA VAL A 127 -1.41 2.49 19.83
C VAL A 127 -1.38 3.91 19.25
N LEU A 128 -0.20 4.36 18.84
CA LEU A 128 -0.01 5.49 17.96
C LEU A 128 0.09 4.96 16.52
N LEU A 129 -0.99 5.16 15.74
CA LEU A 129 -1.09 4.68 14.38
C LEU A 129 -0.63 5.77 13.40
N LEU A 130 0.45 5.50 12.70
CA LEU A 130 1.09 6.42 11.76
C LEU A 130 0.62 6.13 10.34
N LEU A 131 0.09 7.16 9.68
CA LEU A 131 -0.39 7.10 8.29
C LEU A 131 0.40 7.99 7.32
N PRO A 132 1.34 8.88 7.74
CA PRO A 132 2.21 9.59 6.80
C PRO A 132 3.02 8.62 5.94
N GLN A 133 3.58 9.11 4.83
CA GLN A 133 4.41 8.31 3.92
C GLN A 133 5.70 9.04 3.55
N GLY A 134 6.70 8.30 3.05
CA GLY A 134 7.96 8.86 2.56
C GLY A 134 8.73 9.66 3.63
N SER A 135 9.17 10.87 3.28
CA SER A 135 9.95 11.75 4.18
C SER A 135 9.19 12.13 5.46
N ASP A 136 7.87 12.29 5.38
CA ASP A 136 7.04 12.65 6.54
C ASP A 136 7.02 11.52 7.55
N MET A 137 6.91 10.25 7.11
CA MET A 137 7.04 9.06 7.96
C MET A 137 8.42 8.99 8.63
N VAL A 138 9.49 9.22 7.86
CA VAL A 138 10.87 9.21 8.37
C VAL A 138 11.05 10.29 9.45
N ASN A 139 10.56 11.50 9.22
CA ASN A 139 10.63 12.59 10.21
C ASN A 139 9.83 12.29 11.47
N CYS A 140 8.62 11.75 11.31
CA CYS A 140 7.74 11.39 12.42
C CYS A 140 8.41 10.30 13.30
N LEU A 141 8.90 9.21 12.71
CA LEU A 141 9.55 8.12 13.45
C LEU A 141 10.82 8.56 14.18
N LYS A 142 11.66 9.39 13.56
CA LYS A 142 12.85 9.97 14.23
C LYS A 142 12.45 10.76 15.49
N GLN A 143 11.41 11.59 15.40
CA GLN A 143 10.95 12.41 16.52
C GLN A 143 10.25 11.56 17.60
N ILE A 144 9.52 10.51 17.23
CA ILE A 144 8.95 9.55 18.20
C ILE A 144 10.05 8.93 19.08
N VAL A 145 11.15 8.54 18.45
CA VAL A 145 12.30 7.96 19.19
C VAL A 145 13.03 9.02 20.00
N GLN A 146 13.28 10.18 19.42
CA GLN A 146 13.91 11.32 20.12
C GLN A 146 13.14 11.74 21.38
N PHE A 147 11.81 11.74 21.32
CA PHE A 147 10.95 12.10 22.48
C PHE A 147 10.65 10.90 23.40
N GLY A 148 11.15 9.71 23.08
CA GLY A 148 10.94 8.51 23.88
C GLY A 148 9.51 7.98 23.92
N ILE A 149 8.66 8.39 23.00
CA ILE A 149 7.23 8.02 22.94
C ILE A 149 7.06 6.52 22.77
N HIS A 150 7.88 5.88 21.92
CA HIS A 150 7.88 4.44 21.65
C HIS A 150 8.13 3.57 22.90
N LYS A 151 8.62 4.14 23.99
CA LYS A 151 8.82 3.43 25.26
C LYS A 151 7.55 3.32 26.10
N GLN A 152 6.51 4.08 25.76
CA GLN A 152 5.25 4.19 26.51
C GLN A 152 4.03 3.79 25.67
N ILE A 153 4.09 4.02 24.36
CA ILE A 153 2.98 3.82 23.42
C ILE A 153 3.47 2.93 22.28
N HIS A 154 2.70 1.92 21.92
CA HIS A 154 3.03 1.06 20.77
C HIS A 154 2.91 1.86 19.47
N VAL A 155 3.96 1.84 18.65
CA VAL A 155 4.00 2.48 17.34
C VAL A 155 3.65 1.44 16.28
N ALA A 156 2.74 1.80 15.40
CA ALA A 156 2.33 0.96 14.29
C ALA A 156 1.82 1.81 13.13
N GLY A 157 1.57 1.19 12.00
CA GLY A 157 0.89 1.82 10.87
C GLY A 157 0.32 0.78 9.92
N THR A 158 -0.22 1.24 8.83
CA THR A 158 -0.66 0.37 7.75
C THR A 158 0.51 0.08 6.83
N GLN A 159 0.75 0.92 5.85
CA GLN A 159 1.80 0.75 4.87
C GLN A 159 3.17 1.25 5.38
N GLN A 160 4.22 0.48 5.07
CA GLN A 160 5.61 0.92 5.20
C GLN A 160 6.35 0.61 3.90
N GLU A 161 7.38 1.39 3.62
CA GLU A 161 8.25 1.25 2.46
C GLU A 161 9.69 0.98 2.89
N LEU A 162 10.39 0.13 2.12
CA LEU A 162 11.77 -0.22 2.41
C LEU A 162 12.67 1.02 2.34
N GLU A 163 12.42 1.92 1.39
CA GLU A 163 13.12 3.19 1.23
C GLU A 163 13.02 4.07 2.47
N SER A 164 11.87 4.07 3.13
CA SER A 164 11.67 4.79 4.40
C SER A 164 12.46 4.15 5.54
N LEU A 165 12.47 2.81 5.63
CA LEU A 165 13.28 2.11 6.63
C LEU A 165 14.79 2.30 6.41
N GLU A 166 15.25 2.30 5.16
CA GLU A 166 16.65 2.59 4.82
C GLU A 166 17.07 4.00 5.26
N ALA A 167 16.19 4.99 5.13
CA ALA A 167 16.44 6.38 5.51
C ALA A 167 16.42 6.63 7.03
N LEU A 168 15.98 5.64 7.82
CA LEU A 168 15.94 5.71 9.28
C LEU A 168 17.24 5.19 9.91
N PRO A 169 17.71 5.78 11.02
CA PRO A 169 18.73 5.17 11.84
C PRO A 169 18.17 3.89 12.50
N PRO A 170 19.02 2.91 12.83
CA PRO A 170 18.60 1.61 13.33
C PRO A 170 17.60 1.64 14.49
N GLU A 171 17.79 2.56 15.44
CA GLU A 171 16.93 2.73 16.62
C GLU A 171 15.53 3.26 16.29
N ALA A 172 15.33 3.87 15.10
CA ALA A 172 14.03 4.38 14.67
C ALA A 172 13.29 3.41 13.74
N ARG A 173 13.87 2.28 13.41
CA ARG A 173 13.22 1.19 12.65
C ARG A 173 12.41 0.33 13.62
N ILE A 174 11.23 0.84 13.98
CA ILE A 174 10.36 0.25 15.01
C ILE A 174 8.93 0.07 14.49
N GLY A 175 8.15 -0.74 15.16
CA GLY A 175 6.70 -0.88 14.96
C GLY A 175 6.29 -2.05 14.09
N ILE A 176 4.96 -2.27 14.06
CA ILE A 176 4.29 -3.23 13.18
C ILE A 176 3.74 -2.49 11.98
N TRP A 177 3.96 -3.08 10.81
CA TRP A 177 3.62 -2.50 9.51
C TRP A 177 3.09 -3.55 8.55
N MET A 178 2.55 -3.08 7.44
CA MET A 178 2.26 -3.85 6.25
C MET A 178 3.15 -3.36 5.10
N PHE A 179 3.71 -4.29 4.34
CA PHE A 179 4.30 -4.05 3.04
C PHE A 179 3.38 -4.63 1.96
N GLU A 180 3.24 -3.95 0.86
CA GLU A 180 2.44 -4.42 -0.27
C GLU A 180 3.17 -5.50 -1.06
N TRP A 181 4.49 -5.51 -0.99
CA TRP A 181 5.38 -6.54 -1.48
C TRP A 181 6.71 -6.45 -0.75
N TYR A 182 7.28 -7.60 -0.40
CA TYR A 182 8.59 -7.64 0.24
C TYR A 182 9.50 -8.63 -0.47
N TRP A 183 10.75 -8.27 -0.66
CA TRP A 183 11.68 -9.01 -1.51
C TRP A 183 12.12 -10.35 -0.92
N ARG A 184 12.10 -10.51 0.41
CA ARG A 184 12.52 -11.75 1.08
C ARG A 184 11.31 -12.65 1.30
N GLN A 185 11.11 -13.56 0.35
CA GLN A 185 9.99 -14.49 0.35
C GLN A 185 10.52 -15.91 0.11
N ALA A 186 10.84 -16.64 1.19
CA ALA A 186 11.32 -18.01 1.07
C ALA A 186 10.27 -18.92 0.40
N GLY A 187 10.70 -19.65 -0.65
CA GLY A 187 9.85 -20.62 -1.35
C GLY A 187 8.84 -20.04 -2.33
N THR A 188 8.75 -18.72 -2.50
CA THR A 188 7.91 -18.12 -3.55
C THR A 188 8.60 -18.22 -4.90
N PRO A 189 7.98 -18.88 -5.92
CA PRO A 189 8.59 -19.05 -7.23
C PRO A 189 9.00 -17.71 -7.87
N HIS A 190 10.14 -17.72 -8.57
CA HIS A 190 10.69 -16.60 -9.35
C HIS A 190 11.09 -15.34 -8.56
N VAL A 191 10.85 -15.28 -7.25
CA VAL A 191 11.25 -14.10 -6.44
C VAL A 191 12.77 -14.00 -6.34
N ALA A 192 13.47 -15.11 -6.12
CA ALA A 192 14.93 -15.11 -6.01
C ALA A 192 15.61 -14.64 -7.30
N GLU A 193 15.14 -15.09 -8.45
CA GLU A 193 15.64 -14.68 -9.77
C GLU A 193 15.36 -13.20 -10.04
N PHE A 194 14.15 -12.74 -9.70
CA PHE A 194 13.78 -11.32 -9.83
C PHE A 194 14.67 -10.43 -8.96
N VAL A 195 14.88 -10.81 -7.69
CA VAL A 195 15.76 -10.08 -6.76
C VAL A 195 17.19 -10.03 -7.29
N ALA A 196 17.73 -11.16 -7.77
CA ALA A 196 19.08 -11.23 -8.32
C ALA A 196 19.25 -10.32 -9.55
N GLU A 197 18.27 -10.31 -10.46
CA GLU A 197 18.32 -9.47 -11.66
C GLU A 197 18.18 -7.97 -11.31
N VAL A 198 17.33 -7.60 -10.33
CA VAL A 198 17.26 -6.21 -9.86
C VAL A 198 18.56 -5.79 -9.21
N ARG A 199 19.14 -6.58 -8.32
CA ARG A 199 20.45 -6.28 -7.70
C ARG A 199 21.54 -6.04 -8.74
N LYS A 200 21.59 -6.86 -9.78
CA LYS A 200 22.55 -6.71 -10.87
C LYS A 200 22.41 -5.36 -11.59
N ARG A 201 21.18 -4.87 -11.76
CA ARG A 201 20.87 -3.61 -12.48
C ARG A 201 20.90 -2.36 -11.61
N SER A 202 20.84 -2.50 -10.29
CA SER A 202 20.68 -1.42 -9.32
C SER A 202 21.87 -1.23 -8.37
N ASN A 203 23.08 -1.63 -8.80
CA ASN A 203 24.28 -1.56 -7.95
C ASN A 203 24.12 -2.29 -6.59
N GLY A 204 23.49 -3.47 -6.60
CA GLY A 204 23.33 -4.31 -5.43
C GLY A 204 22.07 -4.07 -4.63
N LYS A 205 21.25 -3.07 -4.94
CA LYS A 205 20.01 -2.78 -4.24
C LYS A 205 18.94 -3.85 -4.48
N VAL A 206 18.17 -4.20 -3.45
CA VAL A 206 17.02 -5.09 -3.57
C VAL A 206 15.82 -4.36 -4.18
N PRO A 207 14.90 -5.09 -4.84
CA PRO A 207 13.64 -4.50 -5.27
C PRO A 207 12.76 -4.13 -4.08
N THR A 208 12.05 -3.03 -4.24
CA THR A 208 11.03 -2.55 -3.29
C THR A 208 9.62 -2.86 -3.82
N ALA A 209 8.59 -2.56 -3.05
CA ALA A 209 7.20 -2.64 -3.53
C ALA A 209 7.00 -1.76 -4.78
N ARG A 210 7.65 -0.60 -4.85
CA ARG A 210 7.57 0.30 -6.02
C ARG A 210 8.20 -0.33 -7.27
N THR A 211 9.31 -1.06 -7.11
CA THR A 211 9.92 -1.85 -8.21
C THR A 211 8.96 -2.92 -8.71
N TRP A 212 8.32 -3.65 -7.79
CA TRP A 212 7.34 -4.68 -8.10
C TRP A 212 6.10 -4.09 -8.80
N PHE A 213 5.57 -2.94 -8.36
CA PHE A 213 4.43 -2.28 -9.04
C PHE A 213 4.75 -1.95 -10.49
N GLY A 214 5.91 -1.35 -10.75
CA GLY A 214 6.33 -1.03 -12.12
C GLY A 214 6.47 -2.28 -12.99
N TYR A 215 7.14 -3.31 -12.46
CA TYR A 215 7.31 -4.59 -13.14
C TYR A 215 5.95 -5.24 -13.47
N THR A 216 5.10 -5.41 -12.48
CA THR A 216 3.78 -6.05 -12.62
C THR A 216 2.86 -5.27 -13.56
N SER A 217 2.88 -3.94 -13.51
CA SER A 217 2.08 -3.09 -14.39
C SER A 217 2.47 -3.25 -15.86
N VAL A 218 3.77 -3.23 -16.16
CA VAL A 218 4.27 -3.43 -17.55
C VAL A 218 3.93 -4.82 -18.06
N TYR A 219 4.13 -5.85 -17.23
CA TYR A 219 3.81 -7.21 -17.63
C TYR A 219 2.31 -7.45 -17.78
N SER A 220 1.46 -6.87 -16.93
CA SER A 220 0.00 -6.93 -17.08
C SER A 220 -0.44 -6.38 -18.44
N TYR A 221 0.08 -5.21 -18.82
CA TYR A 221 -0.15 -4.66 -20.15
C TYR A 221 0.32 -5.60 -21.27
N ALA A 222 1.56 -6.10 -21.15
CA ALA A 222 2.16 -6.97 -22.16
C ALA A 222 1.39 -8.30 -22.31
N LEU A 223 0.95 -8.90 -21.21
CA LEU A 223 0.15 -10.13 -21.22
C LEU A 223 -1.19 -9.90 -21.94
N ALA A 224 -1.89 -8.82 -21.62
CA ALA A 224 -3.15 -8.47 -22.30
C ALA A 224 -2.93 -8.19 -23.80
N ALA A 225 -1.87 -7.43 -24.16
CA ALA A 225 -1.54 -7.11 -25.54
C ALA A 225 -1.17 -8.36 -26.36
N ASN A 226 -0.41 -9.29 -25.76
CA ASN A 226 -0.06 -10.55 -26.40
C ASN A 226 -1.25 -11.49 -26.55
N HIS A 227 -2.17 -11.51 -25.60
CA HIS A 227 -3.39 -12.29 -25.68
C HIS A 227 -4.31 -11.78 -26.80
N GLU A 228 -4.58 -10.48 -26.82
CA GLU A 228 -5.48 -9.82 -27.77
C GLU A 228 -4.85 -9.53 -29.13
N LYS A 229 -3.54 -9.68 -29.28
CA LYS A 229 -2.78 -9.30 -30.51
C LYS A 229 -3.01 -7.87 -30.97
N THR A 230 -3.18 -6.94 -30.00
CA THR A 230 -3.46 -5.53 -30.25
C THR A 230 -2.95 -4.65 -29.11
N ILE A 231 -2.90 -3.35 -29.37
CA ILE A 231 -2.67 -2.29 -28.36
C ILE A 231 -3.90 -1.40 -28.16
N ASP A 232 -5.06 -1.84 -28.65
CA ASP A 232 -6.33 -1.14 -28.46
C ASP A 232 -6.76 -1.16 -27.00
N SER A 233 -6.87 0.01 -26.38
CA SER A 233 -7.11 0.15 -24.93
C SER A 233 -8.41 -0.52 -24.48
N PHE A 234 -9.44 -0.54 -25.31
CA PHE A 234 -10.73 -1.13 -24.94
C PHE A 234 -10.63 -2.66 -24.86
N LYS A 235 -9.98 -3.29 -25.85
CA LYS A 235 -9.74 -4.73 -25.85
C LYS A 235 -8.82 -5.15 -24.69
N LEU A 236 -7.75 -4.37 -24.46
CA LEU A 236 -6.83 -4.63 -23.36
C LEU A 236 -7.50 -4.51 -21.99
N ALA A 237 -8.33 -3.48 -21.79
CA ALA A 237 -9.07 -3.35 -20.55
C ALA A 237 -10.03 -4.53 -20.33
N ARG A 238 -10.68 -5.04 -21.37
CA ARG A 238 -11.51 -6.24 -21.21
C ARG A 238 -10.69 -7.50 -20.91
N ALA A 239 -9.54 -7.64 -21.52
CA ALA A 239 -8.66 -8.79 -21.31
C ALA A 239 -8.00 -8.83 -19.90
N LEU A 240 -7.81 -7.65 -19.28
CA LEU A 240 -7.31 -7.55 -17.91
C LEU A 240 -8.35 -7.99 -16.86
N GLY A 241 -9.64 -7.85 -17.15
CA GLY A 241 -10.70 -8.25 -16.21
C GLY A 241 -10.62 -9.74 -15.90
N ASP A 242 -10.51 -10.09 -14.61
CA ASP A 242 -10.29 -11.45 -14.08
C ASP A 242 -8.99 -12.14 -14.52
N MET A 243 -8.06 -11.40 -15.16
CA MET A 243 -6.75 -11.93 -15.51
C MET A 243 -5.97 -12.30 -14.24
N GLU A 244 -5.65 -13.58 -14.10
CA GLU A 244 -4.73 -14.07 -13.08
C GLU A 244 -3.28 -13.91 -13.57
N LEU A 245 -2.46 -13.29 -12.73
CA LEU A 245 -1.04 -13.09 -13.05
C LEU A 245 -0.25 -14.38 -12.84
N PRO A 246 0.57 -14.80 -13.82
CA PRO A 246 1.40 -15.99 -13.69
C PRO A 246 2.50 -15.81 -12.64
N PRO A 247 3.07 -16.91 -12.11
CA PRO A 247 4.04 -16.88 -11.01
C PRO A 247 5.21 -15.92 -11.22
N GLU A 248 5.74 -15.84 -12.43
CA GLU A 248 6.87 -14.99 -12.82
C GLU A 248 6.53 -13.48 -12.83
N VAL A 249 5.24 -13.13 -12.83
CA VAL A 249 4.76 -11.73 -12.80
C VAL A 249 4.24 -11.36 -11.43
N LYS A 250 3.43 -12.22 -10.81
CA LYS A 250 2.85 -11.92 -9.48
C LYS A 250 3.91 -11.85 -8.37
N LEU A 251 4.95 -12.68 -8.42
CA LEU A 251 6.07 -12.72 -7.47
C LEU A 251 5.61 -12.67 -6.01
N GLN A 252 4.57 -13.42 -5.68
CA GLN A 252 4.00 -13.55 -4.34
C GLN A 252 3.28 -14.90 -4.19
N PRO A 253 3.11 -15.43 -2.94
CA PRO A 253 2.67 -16.81 -2.76
C PRO A 253 1.19 -17.05 -3.11
N ASN A 254 0.31 -16.10 -2.80
CA ASN A 254 -1.13 -16.25 -2.98
C ASN A 254 -1.57 -15.96 -4.43
N LYS A 255 -2.84 -16.23 -4.72
CA LYS A 255 -3.46 -15.85 -5.98
C LYS A 255 -3.38 -14.32 -6.15
N CYS A 256 -3.08 -13.89 -7.37
CA CYS A 256 -2.99 -12.48 -7.73
C CYS A 256 -3.70 -12.27 -9.07
N TYR A 257 -4.78 -11.49 -9.08
CA TYR A 257 -5.61 -11.29 -10.26
C TYR A 257 -6.32 -9.95 -10.22
N TYR A 258 -6.62 -9.39 -11.38
CA TYR A 258 -7.48 -8.21 -11.48
C TYR A 258 -8.94 -8.61 -11.36
N ARG A 259 -9.67 -8.05 -10.42
CA ARG A 259 -11.09 -8.30 -10.24
C ARG A 259 -11.90 -7.50 -11.27
N ALA A 260 -12.67 -8.17 -12.15
CA ALA A 260 -13.40 -7.53 -13.24
C ALA A 260 -14.43 -6.48 -12.80
N GLY A 261 -14.97 -6.62 -11.58
CA GLY A 261 -16.05 -5.74 -11.11
C GLY A 261 -15.62 -4.34 -10.72
N ASP A 262 -14.32 -4.13 -10.43
CA ASP A 262 -13.78 -2.83 -10.00
C ASP A 262 -12.32 -2.59 -10.43
N HIS A 263 -11.73 -3.50 -11.18
CA HIS A 263 -10.38 -3.39 -11.73
C HIS A 263 -9.24 -3.29 -10.68
N GLN A 264 -9.53 -3.73 -9.44
CA GLN A 264 -8.51 -3.83 -8.38
C GLN A 264 -7.72 -5.12 -8.49
N LEU A 265 -6.38 -5.04 -8.42
CA LEU A 265 -5.54 -6.23 -8.26
C LEU A 265 -5.71 -6.80 -6.85
N MET A 266 -6.14 -8.05 -6.77
CA MET A 266 -6.17 -8.81 -5.52
C MET A 266 -4.76 -9.30 -5.23
N THR A 267 -4.05 -8.57 -4.38
CA THR A 267 -2.66 -8.82 -4.02
C THR A 267 -2.49 -9.01 -2.52
N SER A 268 -1.47 -9.78 -2.12
CA SER A 268 -1.20 -10.06 -0.71
C SER A 268 -0.67 -8.83 0.03
N ALA A 269 -0.89 -8.81 1.34
CA ALA A 269 -0.24 -7.89 2.27
C ALA A 269 0.76 -8.67 3.14
N PHE A 270 1.97 -8.16 3.26
CA PHE A 270 3.04 -8.72 4.08
C PHE A 270 3.09 -7.97 5.41
N VAL A 271 2.63 -8.59 6.49
CA VAL A 271 2.52 -7.95 7.79
C VAL A 271 3.60 -8.46 8.73
N GLY A 272 4.24 -7.56 9.48
CA GLY A 272 5.34 -7.92 10.37
C GLY A 272 5.95 -6.73 11.10
N GLU A 273 7.18 -6.88 11.54
CA GLU A 273 7.89 -5.91 12.37
C GLU A 273 9.11 -5.31 11.65
N ALA A 274 9.29 -4.00 11.77
CA ALA A 274 10.51 -3.34 11.33
C ALA A 274 11.71 -3.83 12.19
N GLN A 275 12.87 -4.01 11.56
CA GLN A 275 14.09 -4.48 12.20
C GLN A 275 15.17 -3.40 12.20
N SER A 276 15.89 -3.25 13.33
CA SER A 276 17.01 -2.31 13.44
C SER A 276 18.13 -2.65 12.45
N LYS A 277 18.34 -3.94 12.17
CA LYS A 277 19.27 -4.47 11.16
C LYS A 277 18.79 -5.84 10.69
N GLY A 278 19.09 -6.18 9.45
CA GLY A 278 18.89 -7.54 8.95
C GLY A 278 19.81 -8.55 9.61
N ALA A 279 19.35 -9.79 9.73
CA ALA A 279 20.13 -10.87 10.35
C ALA A 279 21.26 -11.33 9.42
N ASP A 280 20.94 -11.61 8.14
CA ASP A 280 21.86 -12.18 7.15
C ASP A 280 22.15 -11.22 6.00
N ASP A 281 21.31 -10.24 5.78
CA ASP A 281 21.40 -9.25 4.70
C ASP A 281 21.07 -7.86 5.27
N ALA A 282 21.95 -6.89 5.05
CA ALA A 282 21.81 -5.53 5.59
C ALA A 282 20.54 -4.80 5.09
N GLU A 283 19.99 -5.21 3.94
CA GLU A 283 18.78 -4.65 3.36
C GLU A 283 17.50 -5.36 3.82
N ASP A 284 17.60 -6.43 4.64
CA ASP A 284 16.46 -7.13 5.24
C ASP A 284 16.00 -6.42 6.51
N LEU A 285 15.31 -5.30 6.35
CA LEU A 285 14.89 -4.40 7.43
C LEU A 285 13.48 -4.66 7.95
N PHE A 286 12.85 -5.75 7.52
CA PHE A 286 11.49 -6.08 7.90
C PHE A 286 11.31 -7.58 8.04
N LYS A 287 10.87 -8.01 9.23
CA LYS A 287 10.54 -9.41 9.48
C LYS A 287 9.06 -9.65 9.18
N VAL A 288 8.80 -10.38 8.12
CA VAL A 288 7.44 -10.80 7.78
C VAL A 288 6.97 -11.87 8.76
N ASP A 289 5.90 -11.60 9.49
CA ASP A 289 5.28 -12.55 10.43
C ASP A 289 4.11 -13.30 9.77
N THR A 290 3.36 -12.62 8.88
CA THR A 290 2.25 -13.23 8.15
C THR A 290 2.06 -12.58 6.79
N ILE A 291 1.52 -13.37 5.85
CA ILE A 291 1.13 -12.88 4.51
C ILE A 291 -0.38 -13.08 4.39
N VAL A 292 -1.09 -11.96 4.28
CA VAL A 292 -2.56 -11.92 4.24
C VAL A 292 -3.01 -11.90 2.77
N PRO A 293 -3.83 -12.86 2.31
CA PRO A 293 -4.32 -12.86 0.92
C PRO A 293 -5.22 -11.66 0.61
N GLY A 294 -5.10 -11.11 -0.60
CA GLY A 294 -5.88 -9.94 -1.03
C GLY A 294 -7.39 -10.13 -0.97
N ASP A 295 -7.88 -11.33 -1.27
CA ASP A 295 -9.31 -11.68 -1.17
C ASP A 295 -9.88 -11.53 0.25
N THR A 296 -9.03 -11.60 1.27
CA THR A 296 -9.46 -11.48 2.69
C THR A 296 -9.39 -10.04 3.19
N THR A 297 -8.70 -9.16 2.49
CA THR A 297 -8.54 -7.76 2.87
C THR A 297 -9.44 -6.82 2.06
N SER A 298 -9.78 -7.20 0.83
CA SER A 298 -10.64 -6.39 -0.04
C SER A 298 -12.12 -6.59 0.32
N PRO A 299 -12.94 -5.53 0.41
CA PRO A 299 -14.38 -5.67 0.51
C PRO A 299 -14.95 -6.29 -0.79
N PRO A 300 -16.16 -6.89 -0.74
CA PRO A 300 -16.85 -7.30 -1.97
C PRO A 300 -17.12 -6.10 -2.88
N VAL A 301 -17.20 -6.34 -4.20
CA VAL A 301 -17.42 -5.26 -5.20
C VAL A 301 -18.67 -4.42 -4.88
N SER A 302 -19.73 -5.05 -4.38
CA SER A 302 -20.98 -4.37 -3.99
C SER A 302 -20.80 -3.30 -2.90
N GLU A 303 -19.72 -3.37 -2.14
CA GLU A 303 -19.40 -2.41 -1.06
C GLU A 303 -18.36 -1.36 -1.47
N THR A 304 -17.77 -1.47 -2.68
CA THR A 304 -16.76 -0.50 -3.16
C THR A 304 -17.37 0.77 -3.72
N GLY A 305 -18.65 0.74 -4.08
CA GLY A 305 -19.34 1.82 -4.78
C GLY A 305 -19.01 1.92 -6.27
N CYS A 306 -18.20 0.99 -6.80
CA CYS A 306 -17.86 0.98 -8.23
C CYS A 306 -19.06 0.56 -9.08
N THR A 307 -19.29 1.36 -10.14
CA THR A 307 -20.24 1.03 -11.21
C THR A 307 -19.56 1.34 -12.54
N LEU A 308 -18.92 0.33 -13.12
CA LEU A 308 -18.16 0.48 -14.37
C LEU A 308 -19.07 0.84 -15.52
N GLN A 309 -18.78 1.97 -16.17
CA GLN A 309 -19.44 2.41 -17.39
C GLN A 309 -18.50 2.16 -18.57
N TRP A 310 -18.83 1.14 -19.36
CA TRP A 310 -18.10 0.84 -20.58
C TRP A 310 -18.56 1.72 -21.73
N PRO A 311 -17.65 2.25 -22.56
CA PRO A 311 -18.04 2.97 -23.77
C PRO A 311 -18.79 2.03 -24.73
N ALA A 312 -19.74 2.61 -25.46
CA ALA A 312 -20.53 1.89 -26.47
C ALA A 312 -19.66 1.43 -27.64
#